data_ce87262ab1bdde2df7314aae73cb3a9f
#
_entry.id   ce87262ab1bdde2df7314aae73cb3a9f
#
_cell.length_a   1.000
_cell.length_b   1.000
_cell.length_c   1.000
_cell.angle_alpha   90.00
_cell.angle_beta   90.00
_cell.angle_gamma   90.00
#
_symmetry.space_group_name_H-M   'P 1'
#
loop_
_entity.id
_entity.type
_entity.pdbx_description
1 polymer ?
#
loop_
_entity_poly.entity_id
_entity_poly.type
_entity_poly.pdbx_seq_one_letter_code
_entity_poly.pdbx_strand_id
1 'polypeptide(L)'
;EMKPMLEAHKAQSLNGRSVPRMLFSDTAYGADVLKIHGDAAEGIEGVAFGADPESGFDVSYRTFFNATPTLGESQLYDAAMLIGYAAWYQQFRPELSLQKSLRAVVSGEGLNMGSWTGEDMGLVVDALAAGKSPYVRGASGHLRFDAKVFTNVLATTYYNFKVYNGQYIILDYNTSDGGNRTDATLAGWNW
;
A
#
# COMPACT_ATOMS: atom_id res chain seq x y z
N GLU A 1 4.91 24.93 3.58
CA GLU A 1 6.00 25.09 4.59
C GLU A 1 7.22 24.19 4.31
N MET A 2 7.11 23.11 3.54
CA MET A 2 8.21 22.19 3.25
C MET A 2 9.33 22.86 2.43
N LYS A 3 9.02 23.67 1.43
CA LYS A 3 10.00 24.28 0.52
C LYS A 3 11.08 25.11 1.24
N PRO A 4 10.75 26.06 2.13
CA PRO A 4 11.77 26.82 2.84
C PRO A 4 12.69 25.96 3.70
N MET A 5 12.16 24.88 4.28
CA MET A 5 12.93 23.92 5.08
C MET A 5 13.93 23.16 4.21
N LEU A 6 13.51 22.68 3.03
CA LEU A 6 14.37 21.98 2.08
C LEU A 6 15.47 22.90 1.53
N GLU A 7 15.13 24.14 1.19
CA GLU A 7 16.09 25.14 0.72
C GLU A 7 17.14 25.49 1.79
N ALA A 8 16.70 25.67 3.03
CA ALA A 8 17.60 25.92 4.16
C ALA A 8 18.54 24.73 4.43
N HIS A 9 18.02 23.50 4.40
CA HIS A 9 18.81 22.29 4.56
C HIS A 9 19.86 22.15 3.46
N LYS A 10 19.47 22.35 2.21
CA LYS A 10 20.36 22.31 1.05
C LYS A 10 21.45 23.40 1.15
N ALA A 11 21.09 24.62 1.53
CA ALA A 11 22.04 25.71 1.70
C ALA A 11 23.09 25.41 2.78
N GLN A 12 22.70 24.79 3.89
CA GLN A 12 23.64 24.39 4.94
C GLN A 12 24.60 23.29 4.48
N SER A 13 24.10 22.32 3.74
CA SER A 13 24.91 21.24 3.15
C SER A 13 25.94 21.79 2.16
N LEU A 14 25.54 22.72 1.28
CA LEU A 14 26.41 23.35 0.31
C LEU A 14 27.53 24.20 0.97
N ASN A 15 27.26 24.71 2.17
CA ASN A 15 28.26 25.47 2.95
C ASN A 15 29.19 24.54 3.76
N GLY A 16 29.23 23.24 3.44
CA GLY A 16 30.12 22.28 4.08
C GLY A 16 29.75 21.92 5.53
N ARG A 17 28.56 22.32 5.99
CA ARG A 17 28.06 21.95 7.30
C ARG A 17 27.49 20.52 7.28
N SER A 18 27.75 19.75 8.32
CA SER A 18 27.07 18.49 8.53
C SER A 18 25.60 18.79 8.83
N VAL A 19 24.71 18.31 7.97
CA VAL A 19 23.25 18.42 8.16
C VAL A 19 22.66 17.03 8.40
N PRO A 20 21.67 16.90 9.29
CA PRO A 20 21.04 15.62 9.52
C PRO A 20 20.33 15.15 8.25
N ARG A 21 20.37 13.85 8.00
CA ARG A 21 19.56 13.21 6.95
C ARG A 21 18.08 13.38 7.30
N MET A 22 17.30 13.88 6.36
CA MET A 22 15.85 13.99 6.52
C MET A 22 15.18 12.80 5.84
N LEU A 23 14.27 12.17 6.56
CA LEU A 23 13.43 11.11 6.06
C LEU A 23 11.97 11.59 6.07
N PHE A 24 11.28 11.41 4.97
CA PHE A 24 9.92 11.86 4.78
C PHE A 24 8.92 10.69 4.78
N SER A 25 7.67 10.99 5.13
CA SER A 25 6.57 10.05 4.99
C SER A 25 6.01 10.05 3.56
N ASP A 26 5.03 9.22 3.34
CA ASP A 26 4.25 9.07 2.11
C ASP A 26 3.70 10.38 1.55
N THR A 27 3.40 11.36 2.42
CA THR A 27 2.92 12.69 1.99
C THR A 27 3.94 13.48 1.14
N ALA A 28 5.19 13.10 1.17
CA ALA A 28 6.23 13.66 0.31
C ALA A 28 6.40 12.91 -1.02
N TYR A 29 5.57 11.90 -1.29
CA TYR A 29 5.56 11.12 -2.52
C TYR A 29 4.36 11.50 -3.39
N GLY A 30 4.60 12.10 -4.54
CA GLY A 30 3.56 12.46 -5.49
C GLY A 30 4.01 13.52 -6.50
N ALA A 31 3.43 13.51 -7.68
CA ALA A 31 3.78 14.41 -8.78
C ALA A 31 3.65 15.90 -8.39
N ASP A 32 2.68 16.23 -7.53
CA ASP A 32 2.47 17.59 -7.07
C ASP A 32 3.62 18.09 -6.19
N VAL A 33 4.24 17.21 -5.40
CA VAL A 33 5.41 17.56 -4.59
C VAL A 33 6.56 18.01 -5.48
N LEU A 34 6.85 17.25 -6.54
CA LEU A 34 7.89 17.62 -7.51
C LEU A 34 7.55 18.92 -8.23
N LYS A 35 6.29 19.08 -8.64
CA LYS A 35 5.82 20.28 -9.32
C LYS A 35 5.92 21.54 -8.45
N ILE A 36 5.56 21.44 -7.17
CA ILE A 36 5.55 22.57 -6.22
C ILE A 36 6.96 22.92 -5.77
N HIS A 37 7.81 21.94 -5.54
CA HIS A 37 9.12 22.13 -4.90
C HIS A 37 10.27 22.18 -5.92
N GLY A 38 10.10 21.62 -7.12
CA GLY A 38 11.11 21.62 -8.17
C GLY A 38 12.46 21.12 -7.67
N ASP A 39 13.53 21.87 -7.98
CA ASP A 39 14.90 21.53 -7.59
C ASP A 39 15.11 21.44 -6.07
N ALA A 40 14.24 22.05 -5.25
CA ALA A 40 14.32 21.93 -3.81
C ALA A 40 13.91 20.52 -3.31
N ALA A 41 13.18 19.77 -4.13
CA ALA A 41 12.83 18.38 -3.83
C ALA A 41 13.97 17.39 -4.12
N GLU A 42 15.01 17.80 -4.82
CA GLU A 42 16.13 16.93 -5.18
C GLU A 42 16.83 16.37 -3.94
N GLY A 43 17.00 15.07 -3.88
CA GLY A 43 17.61 14.38 -2.77
C GLY A 43 16.65 14.05 -1.60
N ILE A 44 15.35 14.40 -1.68
CA ILE A 44 14.37 13.92 -0.72
C ILE A 44 14.38 12.39 -0.70
N GLU A 45 14.42 11.83 0.48
CA GLU A 45 14.28 10.39 0.73
C GLU A 45 13.11 10.15 1.68
N GLY A 46 12.40 9.03 1.50
CA GLY A 46 11.27 8.72 2.34
C GLY A 46 10.72 7.32 2.16
N VAL A 47 9.64 7.07 2.87
CA VAL A 47 8.89 5.81 2.82
C VAL A 47 7.48 6.11 2.38
N ALA A 48 6.99 5.35 1.41
CA ALA A 48 5.61 5.41 0.95
C ALA A 48 5.00 4.01 0.85
N PHE A 49 3.70 3.92 0.96
CA PHE A 49 2.98 2.70 0.64
C PHE A 49 2.60 2.69 -0.84
N GLY A 50 2.52 1.51 -1.44
CA GLY A 50 2.26 1.40 -2.86
C GLY A 50 1.74 0.04 -3.29
N ALA A 51 1.82 -0.22 -4.58
CA ALA A 51 1.46 -1.51 -5.12
C ALA A 51 2.52 -2.56 -4.76
N ASP A 52 2.06 -3.77 -4.51
CA ASP A 52 2.93 -4.93 -4.39
C ASP A 52 3.54 -5.23 -5.77
N PRO A 53 4.88 -5.22 -5.90
CA PRO A 53 5.53 -5.44 -7.19
C PRO A 53 5.23 -6.82 -7.79
N GLU A 54 4.92 -7.81 -6.95
CA GLU A 54 4.56 -9.16 -7.41
C GLU A 54 3.08 -9.29 -7.80
N SER A 55 2.27 -8.26 -7.52
CA SER A 55 0.84 -8.29 -7.85
C SER A 55 0.55 -8.17 -9.35
N GLY A 56 1.45 -7.56 -10.12
CA GLY A 56 1.21 -7.22 -11.52
C GLY A 56 0.30 -6.00 -11.74
N PHE A 57 -0.14 -5.34 -10.66
CA PHE A 57 -1.02 -4.17 -10.75
C PHE A 57 -0.41 -3.05 -11.59
N ASP A 58 0.84 -2.71 -11.37
CA ASP A 58 1.54 -1.64 -12.09
C ASP A 58 1.52 -1.87 -13.61
N VAL A 59 1.74 -3.11 -14.03
CA VAL A 59 1.73 -3.48 -15.45
C VAL A 59 0.32 -3.34 -16.02
N SER A 60 -0.67 -3.87 -15.34
CA SER A 60 -2.07 -3.80 -15.75
C SER A 60 -2.56 -2.35 -15.80
N TYR A 61 -2.24 -1.56 -14.78
CA TYR A 61 -2.61 -0.14 -14.71
C TYR A 61 -2.02 0.67 -15.86
N ARG A 62 -0.72 0.52 -16.13
CA ARG A 62 -0.03 1.19 -17.25
C ARG A 62 -0.61 0.79 -18.59
N THR A 63 -0.95 -0.48 -18.75
CA THR A 63 -1.54 -0.99 -19.98
C THR A 63 -2.93 -0.39 -20.23
N PHE A 64 -3.72 -0.26 -19.17
CA PHE A 64 -5.11 0.19 -19.28
C PHE A 64 -5.24 1.71 -19.36
N PHE A 65 -4.47 2.44 -18.57
CA PHE A 65 -4.59 3.89 -18.41
C PHE A 65 -3.48 4.68 -19.13
N ASN A 66 -2.48 4.00 -19.69
CA ASN A 66 -1.27 4.63 -20.24
C ASN A 66 -0.61 5.62 -19.24
N ALA A 67 -0.64 5.29 -17.97
CA ALA A 67 -0.14 6.10 -16.87
C ALA A 67 0.53 5.23 -15.82
N THR A 68 1.43 5.80 -15.04
CA THR A 68 2.00 5.13 -13.86
C THR A 68 1.09 5.35 -12.67
N PRO A 69 0.74 4.30 -11.89
CA PRO A 69 -0.06 4.49 -10.70
C PRO A 69 0.66 5.39 -9.69
N THR A 70 -0.13 6.20 -9.00
CA THR A 70 0.34 7.10 -7.95
C THR A 70 0.01 6.55 -6.57
N LEU A 71 0.28 7.34 -5.55
CA LEU A 71 0.01 6.98 -4.16
C LEU A 71 -1.48 6.71 -3.94
N GLY A 72 -1.80 5.55 -3.39
CA GLY A 72 -3.16 5.18 -2.97
C GLY A 72 -4.01 4.47 -4.03
N GLU A 73 -3.61 4.44 -5.29
CA GLU A 73 -4.42 3.83 -6.36
C GLU A 73 -4.55 2.31 -6.19
N SER A 74 -3.49 1.63 -5.77
CA SER A 74 -3.55 0.20 -5.45
C SER A 74 -4.47 -0.09 -4.27
N GLN A 75 -4.44 0.75 -3.24
CA GLN A 75 -5.31 0.62 -2.06
C GLN A 75 -6.78 0.92 -2.41
N LEU A 76 -7.04 1.90 -3.27
CA LEU A 76 -8.39 2.20 -3.75
C LEU A 76 -8.95 1.06 -4.60
N TYR A 77 -8.12 0.46 -5.44
CA TYR A 77 -8.50 -0.73 -6.20
C TYR A 77 -8.89 -1.88 -5.26
N ASP A 78 -8.05 -2.17 -4.28
CA ASP A 78 -8.31 -3.23 -3.31
C ASP A 78 -9.58 -2.96 -2.49
N ALA A 79 -9.81 -1.72 -2.08
CA ALA A 79 -11.01 -1.35 -1.35
C ALA A 79 -12.27 -1.60 -2.19
N ALA A 80 -12.26 -1.24 -3.48
CA ALA A 80 -13.37 -1.48 -4.40
C ALA A 80 -13.62 -2.98 -4.59
N MET A 81 -12.56 -3.76 -4.79
CA MET A 81 -12.66 -5.22 -4.96
C MET A 81 -13.20 -5.91 -3.70
N LEU A 82 -12.72 -5.52 -2.51
CA LEU A 82 -13.21 -6.07 -1.24
C LEU A 82 -14.69 -5.78 -1.00
N ILE A 83 -15.15 -4.59 -1.34
CA ILE A 83 -16.58 -4.24 -1.25
C ILE A 83 -17.40 -5.12 -2.21
N GLY A 84 -16.91 -5.31 -3.44
CA GLY A 84 -17.55 -6.19 -4.41
C GLY A 84 -17.65 -7.64 -3.91
N TYR A 85 -16.57 -8.19 -3.39
CA TYR A 85 -16.55 -9.53 -2.82
C TYR A 85 -17.46 -9.66 -1.57
N ALA A 86 -17.47 -8.65 -0.72
CA ALA A 86 -18.35 -8.65 0.44
C ALA A 86 -19.83 -8.62 0.06
N ALA A 87 -20.18 -7.79 -0.94
CA ALA A 87 -21.55 -7.75 -1.49
C ALA A 87 -21.93 -9.06 -2.16
N TRP A 88 -20.99 -9.69 -2.89
CA TRP A 88 -21.20 -11.02 -3.47
C TRP A 88 -21.39 -12.08 -2.39
N TYR A 89 -20.56 -12.11 -1.37
CA TYR A 89 -20.67 -13.06 -0.24
C TYR A 89 -22.02 -12.95 0.47
N GLN A 90 -22.54 -11.73 0.60
CA GLN A 90 -23.83 -11.48 1.22
C GLN A 90 -25.01 -12.12 0.46
N GLN A 91 -24.89 -12.38 -0.85
CA GLN A 91 -25.92 -13.12 -1.60
C GLN A 91 -26.11 -14.55 -1.07
N PHE A 92 -25.04 -15.16 -0.53
CA PHE A 92 -25.07 -16.51 0.03
C PHE A 92 -25.21 -16.52 1.55
N ARG A 93 -25.14 -15.35 2.17
CA ARG A 93 -25.22 -15.15 3.64
C ARG A 93 -26.06 -13.90 3.94
N PRO A 94 -27.35 -13.94 3.60
CA PRO A 94 -28.23 -12.76 3.73
C PRO A 94 -28.40 -12.28 5.19
N GLU A 95 -28.10 -13.14 6.16
CA GLU A 95 -28.11 -12.82 7.60
C GLU A 95 -26.95 -11.91 8.02
N LEU A 96 -25.92 -11.77 7.18
CA LEU A 96 -24.76 -10.94 7.49
C LEU A 96 -24.96 -9.51 7.00
N SER A 97 -24.54 -8.55 7.82
CA SER A 97 -24.38 -7.16 7.33
C SER A 97 -23.17 -7.08 6.38
N LEU A 98 -23.14 -6.07 5.52
CA LEU A 98 -21.99 -5.82 4.62
C LEU A 98 -20.66 -5.74 5.38
N GLN A 99 -20.67 -5.12 6.57
CA GLN A 99 -19.49 -5.04 7.43
C GLN A 99 -19.00 -6.42 7.89
N LYS A 100 -19.93 -7.33 8.26
CA LYS A 100 -19.57 -8.69 8.64
C LYS A 100 -19.07 -9.49 7.45
N SER A 101 -19.69 -9.30 6.29
CA SER A 101 -19.27 -9.93 5.03
C SER A 101 -17.86 -9.47 4.64
N LEU A 102 -17.58 -8.17 4.75
CA LEU A 102 -16.24 -7.62 4.47
C LEU A 102 -15.16 -8.26 5.37
N ARG A 103 -15.47 -8.42 6.67
CA ARG A 103 -14.56 -9.13 7.59
C ARG A 103 -14.34 -10.58 7.19
N ALA A 104 -15.40 -11.28 6.79
CA ALA A 104 -15.31 -12.66 6.35
C ALA A 104 -14.41 -12.83 5.12
N VAL A 105 -14.49 -11.91 4.17
CA VAL A 105 -13.68 -11.94 2.93
C VAL A 105 -12.17 -11.80 3.19
N VAL A 106 -11.77 -11.14 4.26
CA VAL A 106 -10.34 -10.88 4.57
C VAL A 106 -9.81 -11.71 5.75
N SER A 107 -10.59 -12.63 6.30
CA SER A 107 -10.22 -13.41 7.49
C SER A 107 -9.84 -14.86 7.21
N GLY A 108 -9.83 -15.26 5.94
CA GLY A 108 -9.57 -16.65 5.56
C GLY A 108 -8.13 -17.08 5.75
N GLU A 109 -7.94 -18.38 5.85
CA GLU A 109 -6.64 -19.03 5.93
C GLU A 109 -6.35 -19.82 4.66
N GLY A 110 -5.15 -19.70 4.14
CA GLY A 110 -4.55 -20.70 3.25
C GLY A 110 -4.83 -20.61 1.76
N LEU A 111 -5.67 -19.71 1.27
CA LEU A 111 -5.84 -19.50 -0.15
C LEU A 111 -5.32 -18.11 -0.54
N ASN A 112 -4.10 -18.07 -1.04
CA ASN A 112 -3.50 -16.86 -1.58
C ASN A 112 -4.09 -16.62 -2.98
N MET A 113 -5.22 -15.93 -3.04
CA MET A 113 -5.93 -15.63 -4.27
C MET A 113 -5.63 -14.20 -4.69
N GLY A 114 -5.08 -14.05 -5.90
CA GLY A 114 -4.91 -12.73 -6.50
C GLY A 114 -6.25 -12.11 -6.88
N SER A 115 -6.27 -10.81 -7.03
CA SER A 115 -7.46 -10.06 -7.46
C SER A 115 -7.30 -9.43 -8.85
N TRP A 116 -6.33 -9.92 -9.63
CA TRP A 116 -5.87 -9.24 -10.85
C TRP A 116 -6.41 -9.80 -12.13
N THR A 117 -6.45 -11.15 -12.24
CA THR A 117 -6.91 -11.82 -13.44
C THR A 117 -8.37 -12.22 -13.27
N GLY A 118 -9.08 -12.35 -14.37
CA GLY A 118 -10.44 -12.87 -14.32
C GLY A 118 -10.51 -14.30 -13.73
N GLU A 119 -9.44 -15.08 -13.89
CA GLU A 119 -9.33 -16.41 -13.30
C GLU A 119 -9.23 -16.34 -11.78
N ASP A 120 -8.35 -15.52 -11.25
CA ASP A 120 -8.19 -15.31 -9.80
C ASP A 120 -9.47 -14.78 -9.16
N MET A 121 -10.12 -13.81 -9.78
CA MET A 121 -11.40 -13.27 -9.33
C MET A 121 -12.48 -14.37 -9.32
N GLY A 122 -12.50 -15.24 -10.33
CA GLY A 122 -13.41 -16.40 -10.40
C GLY A 122 -13.20 -17.33 -9.21
N LEU A 123 -11.94 -17.66 -8.89
CA LEU A 123 -11.62 -18.52 -7.73
C LEU A 123 -12.07 -17.92 -6.40
N VAL A 124 -11.91 -16.60 -6.22
CA VAL A 124 -12.42 -15.89 -5.02
C VAL A 124 -13.94 -15.98 -4.95
N VAL A 125 -14.63 -15.70 -6.06
CA VAL A 125 -16.09 -15.74 -6.17
C VAL A 125 -16.63 -17.13 -5.87
N ASP A 126 -16.02 -18.19 -6.41
CA ASP A 126 -16.40 -19.58 -6.18
C ASP A 126 -16.17 -20.00 -4.72
N ALA A 127 -15.05 -19.57 -4.12
CA ALA A 127 -14.79 -19.83 -2.70
C ALA A 127 -15.85 -19.18 -1.79
N LEU A 128 -16.21 -17.93 -2.09
CA LEU A 128 -17.25 -17.21 -1.35
C LEU A 128 -18.63 -17.88 -1.51
N ALA A 129 -18.99 -18.30 -2.72
CA ALA A 129 -20.22 -19.02 -2.98
C ALA A 129 -20.28 -20.36 -2.20
N ALA A 130 -19.13 -21.04 -2.06
CA ALA A 130 -18.99 -22.24 -1.24
C ALA A 130 -18.97 -21.95 0.28
N GLY A 131 -19.13 -20.71 0.70
CA GLY A 131 -19.10 -20.29 2.10
C GLY A 131 -17.71 -20.30 2.73
N LYS A 132 -16.67 -20.35 1.91
CA LYS A 132 -15.28 -20.27 2.37
C LYS A 132 -14.87 -18.80 2.46
N SER A 133 -13.97 -18.50 3.39
CA SER A 133 -13.36 -17.17 3.54
C SER A 133 -11.98 -17.21 2.89
N PRO A 134 -11.79 -16.60 1.71
CA PRO A 134 -10.50 -16.59 1.04
C PRO A 134 -9.53 -15.63 1.71
N TYR A 135 -8.25 -15.88 1.54
CA TYR A 135 -7.19 -14.94 1.84
C TYR A 135 -6.80 -14.24 0.55
N VAL A 136 -7.22 -12.98 0.40
CA VAL A 136 -7.02 -12.24 -0.84
C VAL A 136 -5.69 -11.50 -0.82
N ARG A 137 -4.85 -11.75 -1.83
CA ARG A 137 -3.71 -10.89 -2.14
C ARG A 137 -4.18 -9.84 -3.12
N GLY A 138 -4.17 -8.60 -2.68
CA GLY A 138 -4.62 -7.46 -3.46
C GLY A 138 -3.48 -6.75 -4.21
N ALA A 139 -3.80 -5.57 -4.79
CA ALA A 139 -2.91 -4.63 -5.45
C ALA A 139 -1.81 -4.12 -4.55
N SER A 140 -2.17 -3.89 -3.32
CA SER A 140 -1.29 -3.36 -2.28
C SER A 140 -0.58 -4.45 -1.48
N GLY A 141 -0.74 -5.72 -1.85
CA GLY A 141 -0.21 -6.87 -1.16
C GLY A 141 -1.26 -7.71 -0.44
N HIS A 142 -0.87 -8.39 0.63
CA HIS A 142 -1.79 -9.22 1.39
C HIS A 142 -2.83 -8.37 2.13
N LEU A 143 -4.11 -8.61 1.83
CA LEU A 143 -5.23 -7.87 2.45
C LEU A 143 -5.59 -8.52 3.79
N ARG A 144 -4.82 -8.21 4.81
CA ARG A 144 -4.98 -8.74 6.16
C ARG A 144 -5.28 -7.64 7.16
N PHE A 145 -6.35 -7.84 7.92
CA PHE A 145 -6.81 -6.88 8.92
C PHE A 145 -6.77 -7.48 10.31
N ASP A 146 -6.59 -6.64 11.32
CA ASP A 146 -6.64 -7.07 12.71
C ASP A 146 -8.05 -7.57 13.07
N ALA A 147 -8.13 -8.76 13.66
CA ALA A 147 -9.41 -9.39 14.02
C ALA A 147 -10.17 -8.59 15.09
N LYS A 148 -9.46 -7.87 15.96
CA LYS A 148 -10.04 -7.09 17.06
C LYS A 148 -10.31 -5.65 16.65
N VAL A 149 -9.34 -5.04 15.93
CA VAL A 149 -9.40 -3.66 15.47
C VAL A 149 -9.37 -3.67 13.94
N PHE A 150 -10.51 -3.92 13.34
CA PHE A 150 -10.64 -4.13 11.89
C PHE A 150 -10.15 -2.97 11.02
N THR A 151 -9.97 -1.80 11.58
CA THR A 151 -9.37 -0.64 10.87
C THR A 151 -7.84 -0.72 10.76
N ASN A 152 -7.21 -1.63 11.52
CA ASN A 152 -5.77 -1.80 11.45
C ASN A 152 -5.41 -2.79 10.35
N VAL A 153 -4.71 -2.30 9.34
CA VAL A 153 -4.09 -3.12 8.31
C VAL A 153 -2.84 -3.77 8.89
N LEU A 154 -2.76 -5.10 8.80
CA LEU A 154 -1.61 -5.88 9.28
C LEU A 154 -0.58 -6.15 8.20
N ALA A 155 -0.99 -6.07 6.93
CA ALA A 155 -0.14 -6.38 5.79
C ALA A 155 -0.26 -5.27 4.76
N THR A 156 0.87 -4.80 4.24
CA THR A 156 0.90 -3.82 3.15
C THR A 156 2.30 -3.79 2.55
N THR A 157 2.42 -3.20 1.37
CA THR A 157 3.70 -2.97 0.71
C THR A 157 4.15 -1.54 0.93
N TYR A 158 5.38 -1.41 1.38
CA TYR A 158 6.09 -0.13 1.48
C TYR A 158 7.26 -0.13 0.53
N TYR A 159 7.64 1.03 0.06
CA TYR A 159 8.88 1.24 -0.64
C TYR A 159 9.62 2.46 -0.12
N ASN A 160 10.94 2.36 -0.13
CA ASN A 160 11.82 3.47 0.08
C ASN A 160 12.01 4.19 -1.24
N PHE A 161 11.84 5.49 -1.23
CA PHE A 161 11.99 6.31 -2.41
C PHE A 161 13.05 7.39 -2.21
N LYS A 162 13.56 7.87 -3.33
CA LYS A 162 14.41 9.06 -3.41
C LYS A 162 14.01 9.90 -4.60
N VAL A 163 14.10 11.22 -4.47
CA VAL A 163 14.02 12.13 -5.61
C VAL A 163 15.41 12.26 -6.21
N TYR A 164 15.52 11.92 -7.49
CA TYR A 164 16.75 12.03 -8.26
C TYR A 164 16.46 12.50 -9.68
N ASN A 165 17.16 13.55 -10.13
CA ASN A 165 16.92 14.21 -11.43
C ASN A 165 15.46 14.60 -11.65
N GLY A 166 14.81 15.12 -10.60
CA GLY A 166 13.42 15.57 -10.65
C GLY A 166 12.40 14.43 -10.78
N GLN A 167 12.77 13.20 -10.49
CA GLN A 167 11.89 12.02 -10.54
C GLN A 167 12.01 11.21 -9.26
N TYR A 168 10.92 10.50 -8.92
CA TYR A 168 10.98 9.48 -7.87
C TYR A 168 11.63 8.21 -8.40
N ILE A 169 12.64 7.74 -7.70
CA ILE A 169 13.20 6.41 -7.88
C ILE A 169 12.89 5.56 -6.66
N ILE A 170 12.45 4.34 -6.89
CA ILE A 170 12.24 3.35 -5.83
C ILE A 170 13.56 2.66 -5.57
N LEU A 171 14.00 2.69 -4.32
CA LEU A 171 15.27 2.10 -3.89
C LEU A 171 15.10 0.63 -3.55
N ASP A 172 14.04 0.32 -2.82
CA ASP A 172 13.69 -1.04 -2.41
C ASP A 172 12.20 -1.15 -2.06
N TYR A 173 11.73 -2.36 -1.90
CA TYR A 173 10.39 -2.70 -1.46
C TYR A 173 10.46 -3.54 -0.18
N ASN A 174 9.45 -3.35 0.67
CA ASN A 174 9.22 -4.20 1.82
C ASN A 174 7.72 -4.55 1.88
N THR A 175 7.40 -5.80 1.57
CA THR A 175 6.04 -6.31 1.66
C THR A 175 5.89 -7.08 2.95
N SER A 176 5.05 -6.56 3.85
CA SER A 176 4.64 -7.26 5.05
C SER A 176 3.52 -8.23 4.72
N ASP A 177 3.64 -9.48 5.13
CA ASP A 177 2.59 -10.50 5.03
C ASP A 177 1.60 -10.46 6.21
N GLY A 178 1.81 -9.52 7.15
CA GLY A 178 1.04 -9.42 8.38
C GLY A 178 1.29 -10.57 9.34
N GLY A 179 2.43 -11.26 9.20
CA GLY A 179 2.88 -12.33 10.10
C GLY A 179 2.76 -11.93 11.58
N ASN A 180 2.75 -12.91 12.46
CA ASN A 180 2.53 -12.71 13.90
C ASN A 180 3.32 -11.50 14.42
N ARG A 181 2.63 -10.36 14.53
CA ARG A 181 3.07 -9.31 15.42
C ARG A 181 2.93 -9.87 16.84
N THR A 182 3.96 -10.54 17.29
CA THR A 182 4.16 -10.66 18.72
C THR A 182 4.54 -9.25 19.20
N ASP A 183 4.02 -8.84 20.34
CA ASP A 183 4.32 -7.54 20.98
C ASP A 183 5.82 -7.25 21.12
N ALA A 184 6.66 -8.25 20.90
CA ALA A 184 8.11 -8.18 20.86
C ALA A 184 8.66 -7.23 19.75
N THR A 185 7.91 -6.96 18.68
CA THR A 185 8.37 -6.05 17.62
C THR A 185 8.29 -4.57 18.03
N LEU A 186 7.52 -4.21 19.03
CA LEU A 186 7.51 -2.85 19.60
C LEU A 186 8.61 -2.64 20.65
N ALA A 187 9.13 -3.71 21.24
CA ALA A 187 10.17 -3.66 22.26
C ALA A 187 11.55 -3.25 21.71
N GLY A 188 11.74 -3.26 20.40
CA GLY A 188 13.00 -2.86 19.74
C GLY A 188 13.11 -1.38 19.40
N TRP A 189 12.08 -0.59 19.63
CA TRP A 189 12.09 0.86 19.42
C TRP A 189 12.46 1.57 20.73
N ASN A 190 13.75 1.55 21.05
CA ASN A 190 14.30 2.48 22.02
C ASN A 190 14.45 3.84 21.31
N TRP A 191 13.59 4.78 21.64
CA TRP A 191 13.69 6.20 21.31
C TRP A 191 14.84 6.84 22.10
#